data_b020ff2c3785448625ba061a4a221d3a
#
_entry.id   b020ff2c3785448625ba061a4a221d3a
#
_cell.length_a   1.000
_cell.length_b   1.000
_cell.length_c   1.000
_cell.angle_alpha   90.00
_cell.angle_beta   90.00
_cell.angle_gamma   90.00
#
_symmetry.space_group_name_H-M   'P 1'
#
loop_
_entity.id
_entity.type
_entity.pdbx_description
1 polymer ?
#
loop_
_entity_poly.entity_id
_entity_poly.type
_entity_poly.pdbx_seq_one_letter_code
_entity_poly.pdbx_strand_id
1 'polypeptide(L)'
;MRFIMKSGKNLNDLLNENKAQILRYLIHHRGCSRTELSEAVGLKPASITKIVQQFLEDNLVVETGLSEGAKGRRSISLSFNYSDFYVIAIKISWERLKIDLLDFAGISRNELISLTTEHLTYHSMDALISLIAEKVAEICRRHPHIIAVGVATIGPYVCNEGSILFSEPRADEKTAYPLLKKLQEKISLPVFADQDAAAGALGYWWFRTSCNPHTRLMHIFAAEGVGGNFVLNGHPLSDFLSHAFEFGHTIINLHGEQCSNGCIGCLETYCSFPSFIRRTRERLSHFPNSLLQAKKDTFTIYDIISAMKAKDPLALAMVEEWGHSLGCGIASILPLFFPDVVVVSDIMTSCGDVLLDAIQSSLRHYKHGCYEEPKLIFTNPQDDLVLLGAATVAIDKVVSNPSRYLSPPKSADQE
;
A
#
# COMPACT_ATOMS: atom_id res chain seq x y z
N MET A 1 -16.03 -16.39 23.89
CA MET A 1 -15.30 -17.00 22.75
C MET A 1 -16.34 -17.52 21.76
N ARG A 2 -16.75 -16.74 20.75
CA ARG A 2 -17.65 -17.22 19.69
C ARG A 2 -16.79 -17.91 18.64
N PHE A 3 -16.90 -19.24 18.55
CA PHE A 3 -16.40 -19.98 17.40
C PHE A 3 -17.15 -19.47 16.16
N ILE A 4 -16.47 -18.73 15.30
CA ILE A 4 -16.99 -18.46 13.95
C ILE A 4 -16.83 -19.77 13.18
N MET A 5 -17.89 -20.58 13.17
CA MET A 5 -17.97 -21.69 12.23
C MET A 5 -17.97 -21.10 10.83
N LYS A 6 -16.92 -21.39 10.03
CA LYS A 6 -16.97 -21.11 8.60
C LYS A 6 -18.22 -21.80 8.06
N SER A 7 -19.18 -21.04 7.54
CA SER A 7 -20.31 -21.60 6.81
C SER A 7 -19.75 -22.45 5.67
N GLY A 8 -20.33 -23.64 5.46
CA GLY A 8 -19.89 -24.50 4.34
C GLY A 8 -19.99 -23.74 3.04
N LYS A 9 -18.94 -23.81 2.18
CA LYS A 9 -18.95 -23.17 0.86
C LYS A 9 -20.02 -23.83 0.01
N ASN A 10 -20.93 -23.03 -0.50
CA ASN A 10 -21.89 -23.48 -1.50
C ASN A 10 -21.30 -23.45 -2.93
N LEU A 11 -22.02 -23.99 -3.90
CA LEU A 11 -21.54 -24.04 -5.29
C LEU A 11 -21.29 -22.65 -5.89
N ASN A 12 -22.07 -21.63 -5.48
CA ASN A 12 -21.91 -20.26 -5.96
C ASN A 12 -20.64 -19.62 -5.38
N ASP A 13 -20.29 -19.93 -4.13
CA ASP A 13 -19.05 -19.45 -3.50
C ASP A 13 -17.83 -20.01 -4.24
N LEU A 14 -17.84 -21.32 -4.57
CA LEU A 14 -16.77 -21.96 -5.33
C LEU A 14 -16.66 -21.37 -6.75
N LEU A 15 -17.78 -21.11 -7.39
CA LEU A 15 -17.78 -20.49 -8.72
C LEU A 15 -17.21 -19.08 -8.68
N ASN A 16 -17.57 -18.29 -7.66
CA ASN A 16 -17.06 -16.94 -7.49
C ASN A 16 -15.55 -16.94 -7.18
N GLU A 17 -15.06 -17.88 -6.37
CA GLU A 17 -13.62 -18.06 -6.13
C GLU A 17 -12.86 -18.41 -7.42
N ASN A 18 -13.40 -19.33 -8.23
CA ASN A 18 -12.80 -19.69 -9.51
C ASN A 18 -12.76 -18.48 -10.46
N LYS A 19 -13.82 -17.69 -10.53
CA LYS A 19 -13.86 -16.43 -11.29
C LYS A 19 -12.80 -15.46 -10.81
N ALA A 20 -12.67 -15.27 -9.50
CA ALA A 20 -11.67 -14.39 -8.88
C ALA A 20 -10.23 -14.81 -9.22
N GLN A 21 -9.92 -16.10 -9.14
CA GLN A 21 -8.60 -16.63 -9.50
C GLN A 21 -8.26 -16.38 -10.96
N ILE A 22 -9.20 -16.62 -11.87
CA ILE A 22 -9.03 -16.39 -13.30
C ILE A 22 -8.78 -14.90 -13.59
N LEU A 23 -9.59 -14.00 -13.01
CA LEU A 23 -9.42 -12.56 -13.19
C LEU A 23 -8.09 -12.06 -12.63
N ARG A 24 -7.70 -12.49 -11.42
CA ARG A 24 -6.38 -12.16 -10.87
C ARG A 24 -5.27 -12.58 -11.82
N TYR A 25 -5.30 -13.81 -12.33
CA TYR A 25 -4.28 -14.28 -13.27
C TYR A 25 -4.23 -13.42 -14.53
N LEU A 26 -5.38 -13.10 -15.15
CA LEU A 26 -5.47 -12.29 -16.36
C LEU A 26 -5.02 -10.83 -16.15
N ILE A 27 -5.23 -10.27 -14.97
CA ILE A 27 -4.76 -8.92 -14.62
C ILE A 27 -3.22 -8.90 -14.49
N HIS A 28 -2.62 -9.96 -13.96
CA HIS A 28 -1.16 -10.01 -13.78
C HIS A 28 -0.41 -10.47 -15.02
N HIS A 29 -1.03 -11.31 -15.86
CA HIS A 29 -0.41 -11.91 -17.04
C HIS A 29 -1.11 -11.39 -18.31
N ARG A 30 -0.55 -10.34 -18.89
CA ARG A 30 -1.07 -9.74 -20.12
C ARG A 30 -0.88 -10.70 -21.28
N GLY A 31 -1.97 -11.32 -21.72
CA GLY A 31 -1.99 -12.23 -22.85
C GLY A 31 -1.63 -13.68 -22.48
N CYS A 32 -2.63 -14.49 -22.17
CA CYS A 32 -2.48 -15.94 -21.98
C CYS A 32 -3.57 -16.71 -22.71
N SER A 33 -3.27 -17.96 -23.10
CA SER A 33 -4.24 -18.87 -23.68
C SER A 33 -5.11 -19.53 -22.60
N ARG A 34 -6.27 -20.08 -23.03
CA ARG A 34 -7.13 -20.88 -22.14
C ARG A 34 -6.41 -22.09 -21.53
N THR A 35 -5.43 -22.65 -22.25
CA THR A 35 -4.62 -23.80 -21.78
C THR A 35 -3.68 -23.35 -20.65
N GLU A 36 -2.90 -22.30 -20.87
CA GLU A 36 -2.01 -21.72 -19.86
C GLU A 36 -2.79 -21.30 -18.62
N LEU A 37 -3.97 -20.68 -18.81
CA LEU A 37 -4.86 -20.30 -17.72
C LEU A 37 -5.34 -21.53 -16.92
N SER A 38 -5.72 -22.63 -17.61
CA SER A 38 -6.14 -23.89 -16.98
C SER A 38 -5.03 -24.52 -16.12
N GLU A 39 -3.80 -24.52 -16.64
CA GLU A 39 -2.63 -25.02 -15.92
C GLU A 39 -2.29 -24.15 -14.71
N ALA A 40 -2.30 -22.82 -14.88
CA ALA A 40 -1.93 -21.86 -13.83
C ALA A 40 -2.91 -21.86 -12.65
N VAL A 41 -4.22 -21.91 -12.91
CA VAL A 41 -5.23 -21.85 -11.84
C VAL A 41 -5.70 -23.24 -11.38
N GLY A 42 -5.22 -24.32 -11.99
CA GLY A 42 -5.55 -25.69 -11.60
C GLY A 42 -7.00 -26.12 -11.88
N LEU A 43 -7.70 -25.43 -12.80
CA LEU A 43 -9.07 -25.74 -13.17
C LEU A 43 -9.18 -26.55 -14.46
N LYS A 44 -10.21 -27.39 -14.58
CA LYS A 44 -10.45 -28.17 -15.80
C LYS A 44 -10.72 -27.27 -17.01
N PRO A 45 -10.23 -27.61 -18.22
CA PRO A 45 -10.43 -26.81 -19.44
C PRO A 45 -11.90 -26.44 -19.74
N ALA A 46 -12.83 -27.35 -19.46
CA ALA A 46 -14.27 -27.08 -19.63
C ALA A 46 -14.77 -25.97 -18.70
N SER A 47 -14.29 -25.90 -17.45
CA SER A 47 -14.63 -24.84 -16.49
C SER A 47 -14.03 -23.51 -16.95
N ILE A 48 -12.78 -23.50 -17.39
CA ILE A 48 -12.13 -22.31 -17.95
C ILE A 48 -12.93 -21.77 -19.14
N THR A 49 -13.28 -22.64 -20.10
CA THR A 49 -14.03 -22.25 -21.31
C THR A 49 -15.36 -21.58 -20.93
N LYS A 50 -16.10 -22.16 -19.99
CA LYS A 50 -17.39 -21.61 -19.55
C LYS A 50 -17.24 -20.25 -18.87
N ILE A 51 -16.27 -20.10 -17.95
CA ILE A 51 -16.06 -18.86 -17.21
C ILE A 51 -15.52 -17.76 -18.13
N VAL A 52 -14.54 -18.08 -18.98
CA VAL A 52 -13.98 -17.12 -19.95
C VAL A 52 -15.05 -16.67 -20.96
N GLN A 53 -15.92 -17.56 -21.41
CA GLN A 53 -17.03 -17.19 -22.30
C GLN A 53 -17.93 -16.15 -21.63
N GLN A 54 -18.29 -16.36 -20.36
CA GLN A 54 -19.05 -15.36 -19.60
C GLN A 54 -18.30 -14.03 -19.46
N PHE A 55 -16.98 -14.07 -19.20
CA PHE A 55 -16.19 -12.84 -19.10
C PHE A 55 -16.07 -12.06 -20.40
N LEU A 56 -16.08 -12.76 -21.55
CA LEU A 56 -16.14 -12.12 -22.88
C LEU A 56 -17.51 -11.45 -23.10
N GLU A 57 -18.60 -12.14 -22.73
CA GLU A 57 -19.95 -11.60 -22.81
C GLU A 57 -20.16 -10.38 -21.89
N ASP A 58 -19.56 -10.42 -20.69
CA ASP A 58 -19.58 -9.34 -19.70
C ASP A 58 -18.53 -8.23 -20.01
N ASN A 59 -17.82 -8.31 -21.14
CA ASN A 59 -16.75 -7.40 -21.54
C ASN A 59 -15.59 -7.23 -20.51
N LEU A 60 -15.43 -8.19 -19.60
CA LEU A 60 -14.34 -8.21 -18.62
C LEU A 60 -13.01 -8.66 -19.20
N VAL A 61 -13.07 -9.48 -20.24
CA VAL A 61 -11.93 -10.07 -20.94
C VAL A 61 -12.06 -9.81 -22.43
N VAL A 62 -10.93 -9.58 -23.09
CA VAL A 62 -10.83 -9.37 -24.54
C VAL A 62 -9.85 -10.37 -25.15
N GLU A 63 -10.07 -10.70 -26.42
CA GLU A 63 -9.16 -11.48 -27.24
C GLU A 63 -8.14 -10.54 -27.91
N THR A 64 -6.85 -10.71 -27.61
CA THR A 64 -5.77 -9.81 -28.04
C THR A 64 -4.98 -10.30 -29.24
N GLY A 65 -5.45 -11.35 -29.90
CA GLY A 65 -4.83 -11.93 -31.10
C GLY A 65 -4.33 -13.35 -30.89
N LEU A 66 -3.41 -13.79 -31.72
CA LEU A 66 -2.83 -15.14 -31.68
C LEU A 66 -1.49 -15.11 -30.99
N SER A 67 -1.31 -15.90 -29.91
CA SER A 67 -0.02 -16.16 -29.30
C SER A 67 0.61 -17.44 -29.87
N GLU A 68 1.94 -17.47 -29.96
CA GLU A 68 2.67 -18.70 -30.23
C GLU A 68 2.71 -19.54 -28.94
N GLY A 69 1.93 -20.62 -28.90
CA GLY A 69 1.94 -21.55 -27.78
C GLY A 69 3.21 -22.42 -27.78
N ALA A 70 3.58 -22.94 -26.61
CA ALA A 70 4.80 -23.72 -26.35
C ALA A 70 5.06 -24.95 -27.28
N LYS A 71 4.13 -25.31 -28.16
CA LYS A 71 4.23 -26.41 -29.15
C LYS A 71 3.90 -25.95 -30.58
N GLY A 72 4.09 -24.66 -30.91
CA GLY A 72 3.89 -24.16 -32.28
C GLY A 72 2.42 -24.08 -32.74
N ARG A 73 1.44 -24.40 -31.89
CA ARG A 73 0.03 -24.24 -32.20
C ARG A 73 -0.43 -22.83 -31.80
N ARG A 74 -0.88 -22.04 -32.76
CA ARG A 74 -1.47 -20.73 -32.52
C ARG A 74 -2.70 -20.86 -31.62
N SER A 75 -2.74 -20.12 -30.52
CA SER A 75 -3.87 -20.06 -29.60
C SER A 75 -4.34 -18.61 -29.42
N ILE A 76 -5.64 -18.43 -29.19
CA ILE A 76 -6.21 -17.13 -28.92
C ILE A 76 -5.69 -16.66 -27.56
N SER A 77 -5.11 -15.47 -27.53
CA SER A 77 -4.62 -14.80 -26.34
C SER A 77 -5.75 -14.00 -25.68
N LEU A 78 -5.89 -14.16 -24.38
CA LEU A 78 -6.88 -13.48 -23.54
C LEU A 78 -6.20 -12.44 -22.67
N SER A 79 -6.82 -11.28 -22.48
CA SER A 79 -6.36 -10.26 -21.54
C SER A 79 -7.56 -9.66 -20.81
N PHE A 80 -7.33 -9.16 -19.58
CA PHE A 80 -8.33 -8.32 -18.92
C PHE A 80 -8.59 -7.05 -19.76
N ASN A 81 -9.82 -6.54 -19.76
CA ASN A 81 -10.17 -5.31 -20.45
C ASN A 81 -9.85 -4.08 -19.59
N TYR A 82 -8.64 -3.57 -19.71
CA TYR A 82 -8.19 -2.39 -18.93
C TYR A 82 -8.83 -1.07 -19.39
N SER A 83 -9.48 -1.05 -20.55
CA SER A 83 -9.97 0.20 -21.14
C SER A 83 -11.28 0.68 -20.50
N ASP A 84 -12.03 -0.23 -19.89
CA ASP A 84 -13.40 0.04 -19.44
C ASP A 84 -13.59 -0.05 -17.92
N PHE A 85 -12.53 -0.35 -17.16
CA PHE A 85 -12.64 -0.53 -15.71
C PHE A 85 -11.66 0.35 -14.96
N TYR A 86 -12.19 1.20 -14.10
CA TYR A 86 -11.42 2.18 -13.32
C TYR A 86 -11.77 2.11 -11.85
N VAL A 87 -10.81 2.52 -11.02
CA VAL A 87 -10.99 2.77 -9.59
C VAL A 87 -10.47 4.16 -9.25
N ILE A 88 -11.10 4.81 -8.28
CA ILE A 88 -10.57 6.04 -7.69
C ILE A 88 -9.66 5.62 -6.53
N ALA A 89 -8.42 6.05 -6.55
CA ALA A 89 -7.45 5.90 -5.47
C ALA A 89 -7.40 7.18 -4.64
N ILE A 90 -7.47 7.04 -3.32
CA ILE A 90 -7.41 8.17 -2.37
C ILE A 90 -6.30 7.86 -1.36
N LYS A 91 -5.35 8.79 -1.22
CA LYS A 91 -4.34 8.79 -0.16
C LYS A 91 -4.59 9.94 0.79
N ILE A 92 -4.86 9.62 2.05
CA ILE A 92 -5.02 10.56 3.14
C ILE A 92 -3.72 10.56 3.96
N SER A 93 -3.02 11.70 4.00
CA SER A 93 -1.84 11.94 4.85
C SER A 93 -2.16 13.05 5.86
N TRP A 94 -1.29 13.28 6.86
CA TRP A 94 -1.57 14.25 7.91
C TRP A 94 -1.85 15.68 7.41
N GLU A 95 -1.23 16.10 6.32
CA GLU A 95 -1.35 17.45 5.76
C GLU A 95 -1.59 17.44 4.25
N ARG A 96 -1.95 16.29 3.68
CA ARG A 96 -2.11 16.16 2.23
C ARG A 96 -3.16 15.13 1.85
N LEU A 97 -3.98 15.50 0.89
CA LEU A 97 -4.92 14.62 0.20
C LEU A 97 -4.48 14.43 -1.24
N LYS A 98 -4.38 13.18 -1.69
CA LYS A 98 -4.23 12.87 -3.11
C LYS A 98 -5.39 11.99 -3.58
N ILE A 99 -5.90 12.28 -4.76
CA ILE A 99 -6.95 11.50 -5.43
C ILE A 99 -6.52 11.31 -6.87
N ASP A 100 -6.64 10.11 -7.42
CA ASP A 100 -6.37 9.84 -8.82
C ASP A 100 -7.33 8.77 -9.35
N LEU A 101 -7.52 8.73 -10.66
CA LEU A 101 -8.27 7.70 -11.37
C LEU A 101 -7.29 6.75 -12.03
N LEU A 102 -7.32 5.49 -11.65
CA LEU A 102 -6.43 4.46 -12.19
C LEU A 102 -7.24 3.34 -12.86
N ASP A 103 -6.66 2.77 -13.92
CA ASP A 103 -7.16 1.50 -14.45
C ASP A 103 -6.66 0.31 -13.62
N PHE A 104 -7.13 -0.90 -13.96
CA PHE A 104 -6.73 -2.13 -13.27
C PHE A 104 -5.28 -2.57 -13.56
N ALA A 105 -4.56 -1.87 -14.46
CA ALA A 105 -3.11 -1.98 -14.63
C ALA A 105 -2.32 -1.02 -13.75
N GLY A 106 -2.99 -0.19 -12.94
CA GLY A 106 -2.37 0.82 -12.09
C GLY A 106 -1.90 2.05 -12.85
N ILE A 107 -2.41 2.30 -14.05
CA ILE A 107 -2.04 3.46 -14.88
C ILE A 107 -3.01 4.59 -14.62
N SER A 108 -2.48 5.76 -14.25
CA SER A 108 -3.25 7.00 -14.06
C SER A 108 -3.93 7.45 -15.36
N ARG A 109 -5.14 7.94 -15.23
CA ARG A 109 -5.93 8.54 -16.31
C ARG A 109 -5.87 10.07 -16.32
N ASN A 110 -4.80 10.63 -15.75
CA ASN A 110 -4.51 12.06 -15.65
C ASN A 110 -5.56 12.87 -14.85
N GLU A 111 -6.16 12.25 -13.85
CA GLU A 111 -7.11 12.88 -12.94
C GLU A 111 -6.47 13.22 -11.56
N LEU A 112 -5.12 13.22 -11.49
CA LEU A 112 -4.42 13.43 -10.24
C LEU A 112 -4.74 14.80 -9.62
N ILE A 113 -5.38 14.76 -8.46
CA ILE A 113 -5.64 15.90 -7.58
C ILE A 113 -4.68 15.76 -6.39
N SER A 114 -3.91 16.81 -6.10
CA SER A 114 -3.05 16.87 -4.93
C SER A 114 -3.30 18.17 -4.19
N LEU A 115 -3.84 18.07 -2.98
CA LEU A 115 -4.22 19.20 -2.14
C LEU A 115 -3.41 19.16 -0.84
N THR A 116 -2.90 20.31 -0.41
CA THR A 116 -2.44 20.50 0.96
C THR A 116 -3.65 20.78 1.84
N THR A 117 -3.74 20.09 2.96
CA THR A 117 -4.81 20.23 3.95
C THR A 117 -4.22 20.81 5.23
N GLU A 118 -5.07 21.30 6.13
CA GLU A 118 -4.64 21.52 7.51
C GLU A 118 -4.26 20.17 8.15
N HIS A 119 -3.40 20.22 9.18
CA HIS A 119 -3.04 19.02 9.95
C HIS A 119 -4.29 18.31 10.46
N LEU A 120 -4.40 17.01 10.17
CA LEU A 120 -5.60 16.26 10.47
C LEU A 120 -5.79 16.09 11.98
N THR A 121 -7.01 16.33 12.39
CA THR A 121 -7.51 16.09 13.76
C THR A 121 -8.85 15.39 13.66
N TYR A 122 -9.32 14.81 14.76
CA TYR A 122 -10.68 14.23 14.81
C TYR A 122 -11.74 15.22 14.28
N HIS A 123 -11.64 16.49 14.66
CA HIS A 123 -12.62 17.52 14.32
C HIS A 123 -12.56 18.00 12.86
N SER A 124 -11.42 17.89 12.19
CA SER A 124 -11.26 18.27 10.78
C SER A 124 -11.75 17.21 9.80
N MET A 125 -11.98 15.98 10.28
CA MET A 125 -12.28 14.82 9.41
C MET A 125 -13.60 14.96 8.65
N ASP A 126 -14.67 15.51 9.25
CA ASP A 126 -15.96 15.64 8.55
C ASP A 126 -15.86 16.61 7.36
N ALA A 127 -15.05 17.68 7.47
CA ALA A 127 -14.77 18.59 6.36
C ALA A 127 -13.96 17.88 5.25
N LEU A 128 -12.93 17.10 5.63
CA LEU A 128 -12.14 16.30 4.68
C LEU A 128 -13.00 15.30 3.92
N ILE A 129 -13.89 14.57 4.62
CA ILE A 129 -14.81 13.61 3.99
C ILE A 129 -15.73 14.30 2.99
N SER A 130 -16.22 15.50 3.31
CA SER A 130 -17.07 16.28 2.40
C SER A 130 -16.31 16.70 1.15
N LEU A 131 -15.07 17.15 1.29
CA LEU A 131 -14.17 17.48 0.18
C LEU A 131 -13.89 16.25 -0.70
N ILE A 132 -13.57 15.12 -0.08
CA ILE A 132 -13.35 13.86 -0.80
C ILE A 132 -14.60 13.49 -1.62
N ALA A 133 -15.78 13.53 -1.02
CA ALA A 133 -17.02 13.18 -1.72
C ALA A 133 -17.31 14.10 -2.91
N GLU A 134 -17.05 15.43 -2.75
CA GLU A 134 -17.14 16.41 -3.85
C GLU A 134 -16.22 16.03 -5.01
N LYS A 135 -14.93 15.75 -4.73
CA LYS A 135 -13.95 15.42 -5.77
C LYS A 135 -14.25 14.08 -6.44
N VAL A 136 -14.67 13.07 -5.67
CA VAL A 136 -15.13 11.79 -6.23
C VAL A 136 -16.33 12.02 -7.18
N ALA A 137 -17.32 12.81 -6.79
CA ALA A 137 -18.46 13.12 -7.64
C ALA A 137 -18.07 13.88 -8.92
N GLU A 138 -17.06 14.78 -8.86
CA GLU A 138 -16.52 15.46 -10.04
C GLU A 138 -15.89 14.46 -11.03
N ILE A 139 -15.09 13.51 -10.54
CA ILE A 139 -14.46 12.49 -11.38
C ILE A 139 -15.54 11.55 -11.98
N CYS A 140 -16.52 11.11 -11.18
CA CYS A 140 -17.60 10.23 -11.64
C CYS A 140 -18.45 10.86 -12.75
N ARG A 141 -18.63 12.17 -12.77
CA ARG A 141 -19.36 12.86 -13.86
C ARG A 141 -18.61 12.80 -15.20
N ARG A 142 -17.27 12.72 -15.17
CA ARG A 142 -16.43 12.66 -16.38
C ARG A 142 -16.17 11.23 -16.85
N HIS A 143 -16.20 10.27 -15.93
CA HIS A 143 -15.83 8.88 -16.17
C HIS A 143 -16.92 7.92 -15.69
N PRO A 144 -17.75 7.35 -16.59
CA PRO A 144 -18.91 6.53 -16.20
C PRO A 144 -18.57 5.11 -15.71
N HIS A 145 -17.37 4.60 -16.00
CA HIS A 145 -17.00 3.20 -15.73
C HIS A 145 -16.14 3.02 -14.47
N ILE A 146 -16.40 3.81 -13.43
CA ILE A 146 -15.70 3.67 -12.14
C ILE A 146 -16.42 2.64 -11.28
N ILE A 147 -15.70 1.60 -10.86
CA ILE A 147 -16.28 0.46 -10.16
C ILE A 147 -16.25 0.63 -8.64
N ALA A 148 -15.19 1.23 -8.10
CA ALA A 148 -15.01 1.36 -6.66
C ALA A 148 -14.04 2.50 -6.32
N VAL A 149 -14.00 2.83 -5.03
CA VAL A 149 -13.04 3.76 -4.42
C VAL A 149 -12.19 3.02 -3.42
N GLY A 150 -10.87 3.14 -3.56
CA GLY A 150 -9.90 2.62 -2.59
C GLY A 150 -9.23 3.76 -1.82
N VAL A 151 -9.06 3.57 -0.53
CA VAL A 151 -8.53 4.59 0.38
C VAL A 151 -7.34 4.02 1.16
N ALA A 152 -6.20 4.69 1.07
CA ALA A 152 -5.08 4.51 1.97
C ALA A 152 -5.07 5.66 2.98
N THR A 153 -5.10 5.33 4.27
CA THR A 153 -5.25 6.33 5.33
C THR A 153 -4.12 6.25 6.34
N ILE A 154 -3.90 7.36 7.05
CA ILE A 154 -3.01 7.40 8.21
C ILE A 154 -3.42 6.36 9.26
N GLY A 155 -2.45 5.91 10.07
CA GLY A 155 -2.67 5.05 11.23
C GLY A 155 -2.68 5.80 12.55
N PRO A 156 -3.03 5.10 13.64
CA PRO A 156 -3.50 3.71 13.67
C PRO A 156 -4.90 3.54 13.06
N TYR A 157 -5.06 2.50 12.23
CA TYR A 157 -6.31 2.18 11.58
C TYR A 157 -6.84 0.81 12.07
N VAL A 158 -8.08 0.77 12.51
CA VAL A 158 -8.75 -0.45 13.00
C VAL A 158 -9.53 -1.07 11.85
N CYS A 159 -8.94 -2.07 11.20
CA CYS A 159 -9.42 -2.63 9.93
C CYS A 159 -10.84 -3.22 10.01
N ASN A 160 -11.16 -3.94 11.10
CA ASN A 160 -12.48 -4.55 11.29
C ASN A 160 -13.61 -3.54 11.61
N GLU A 161 -13.25 -2.32 12.05
CA GLU A 161 -14.20 -1.24 12.37
C GLU A 161 -14.23 -0.16 11.28
N GLY A 162 -13.19 -0.09 10.44
CA GLY A 162 -13.03 0.95 9.45
C GLY A 162 -12.78 2.34 10.05
N SER A 163 -12.07 2.39 11.19
CA SER A 163 -11.89 3.60 12.00
C SER A 163 -10.43 4.01 12.14
N ILE A 164 -10.17 5.32 12.14
CA ILE A 164 -8.87 5.92 12.50
C ILE A 164 -8.90 6.24 14.00
N LEU A 165 -7.80 5.96 14.72
CA LEU A 165 -7.66 6.33 16.12
C LEU A 165 -6.87 7.64 16.25
N PHE A 166 -7.47 8.66 16.80
CA PHE A 166 -6.81 9.91 17.14
C PHE A 166 -6.46 9.96 18.64
N SER A 167 -5.23 10.38 18.95
CA SER A 167 -4.81 10.68 20.32
C SER A 167 -5.17 12.12 20.63
N GLU A 168 -6.05 12.34 21.58
CA GLU A 168 -6.41 13.67 22.07
C GLU A 168 -5.39 14.10 23.13
N PRO A 169 -4.87 15.36 23.09
CA PRO A 169 -3.81 15.81 24.02
C PRO A 169 -4.18 15.79 25.51
N ARG A 170 -5.44 15.57 25.86
CA ARG A 170 -5.98 15.61 27.23
C ARG A 170 -6.84 14.40 27.60
N ALA A 171 -6.95 13.40 26.74
CA ALA A 171 -7.71 12.20 27.01
C ALA A 171 -6.77 10.99 27.16
N ASP A 172 -6.95 10.21 28.23
CA ASP A 172 -6.24 8.94 28.41
C ASP A 172 -6.69 7.87 27.40
N GLU A 173 -7.76 8.15 26.63
CA GLU A 173 -8.34 7.22 25.64
C GLU A 173 -8.21 7.81 24.23
N LYS A 174 -7.91 6.94 23.27
CA LYS A 174 -7.94 7.28 21.84
C LYS A 174 -9.38 7.39 21.35
N THR A 175 -9.68 8.43 20.59
CA THR A 175 -11.01 8.62 19.99
C THR A 175 -11.04 8.01 18.60
N ALA A 176 -11.97 7.06 18.37
CA ALA A 176 -12.15 6.42 17.09
C ALA A 176 -13.03 7.26 16.15
N TYR A 177 -12.50 7.57 14.95
CA TYR A 177 -13.27 8.22 13.89
C TYR A 177 -13.70 7.17 12.84
N PRO A 178 -15.01 6.97 12.59
CA PRO A 178 -15.51 5.91 11.72
C PRO A 178 -15.36 6.28 10.23
N LEU A 179 -14.12 6.33 9.73
CA LEU A 179 -13.76 6.80 8.39
C LEU A 179 -14.55 6.09 7.29
N LEU A 180 -14.51 4.77 7.27
CA LEU A 180 -15.12 3.98 6.19
C LEU A 180 -16.62 4.19 6.13
N LYS A 181 -17.30 4.17 7.28
CA LYS A 181 -18.74 4.42 7.38
C LYS A 181 -19.10 5.82 6.85
N LYS A 182 -18.36 6.85 7.27
CA LYS A 182 -18.59 8.24 6.84
C LYS A 182 -18.38 8.43 5.34
N LEU A 183 -17.39 7.78 4.75
CA LEU A 183 -17.19 7.79 3.30
C LEU A 183 -18.34 7.09 2.57
N GLN A 184 -18.75 5.91 3.04
CA GLN A 184 -19.86 5.14 2.45
C GLN A 184 -21.21 5.86 2.53
N GLU A 185 -21.42 6.72 3.52
CA GLU A 185 -22.62 7.56 3.64
C GLU A 185 -22.67 8.67 2.55
N LYS A 186 -21.54 9.11 2.02
CA LYS A 186 -21.44 10.24 1.07
C LYS A 186 -21.07 9.84 -0.35
N ILE A 187 -20.51 8.67 -0.55
CA ILE A 187 -20.03 8.17 -1.84
C ILE A 187 -20.93 7.00 -2.25
N SER A 188 -21.55 7.08 -3.43
CA SER A 188 -22.45 6.05 -3.95
C SER A 188 -21.74 4.78 -4.44
N LEU A 189 -20.44 4.88 -4.75
CA LEU A 189 -19.62 3.73 -5.15
C LEU A 189 -19.21 2.89 -3.94
N PRO A 190 -18.92 1.59 -4.12
CA PRO A 190 -18.25 0.79 -3.09
C PRO A 190 -16.95 1.44 -2.64
N VAL A 191 -16.76 1.62 -1.33
CA VAL A 191 -15.54 2.19 -0.74
C VAL A 191 -14.85 1.14 0.10
N PHE A 192 -13.54 0.99 -0.10
CA PHE A 192 -12.66 0.10 0.67
C PHE A 192 -11.49 0.91 1.20
N ALA A 193 -11.06 0.62 2.42
CA ALA A 193 -9.96 1.36 3.06
C ALA A 193 -8.99 0.41 3.75
N ASP A 194 -7.70 0.81 3.78
CA ASP A 194 -6.66 0.18 4.57
C ASP A 194 -5.66 1.25 5.05
N GLN A 195 -4.75 0.87 5.95
CA GLN A 195 -3.67 1.75 6.37
C GLN A 195 -2.66 1.96 5.23
N ASP A 196 -2.02 3.11 5.20
CA ASP A 196 -1.07 3.54 4.17
C ASP A 196 0.07 2.53 3.91
N ALA A 197 0.71 2.02 4.97
CA ALA A 197 1.78 1.04 4.84
C ALA A 197 1.27 -0.32 4.31
N ALA A 198 0.06 -0.74 4.69
CA ALA A 198 -0.57 -1.97 4.21
C ALA A 198 -0.97 -1.83 2.74
N ALA A 199 -1.60 -0.71 2.40
CA ALA A 199 -1.94 -0.37 1.02
C ALA A 199 -0.67 -0.35 0.13
N GLY A 200 0.41 0.32 0.57
CA GLY A 200 1.68 0.35 -0.16
C GLY A 200 2.31 -1.03 -0.35
N ALA A 201 2.26 -1.89 0.67
CA ALA A 201 2.72 -3.28 0.58
C ALA A 201 1.95 -4.07 -0.50
N LEU A 202 0.62 -3.98 -0.46
CA LEU A 202 -0.26 -4.63 -1.42
C LEU A 202 -0.06 -4.09 -2.83
N GLY A 203 0.09 -2.76 -2.98
CA GLY A 203 0.35 -2.10 -4.26
C GLY A 203 1.67 -2.55 -4.89
N TYR A 204 2.74 -2.63 -4.10
CA TYR A 204 4.02 -3.15 -4.60
C TYR A 204 3.90 -4.61 -5.01
N TRP A 205 3.30 -5.45 -4.16
CA TRP A 205 3.11 -6.87 -4.46
C TRP A 205 2.30 -7.07 -5.75
N TRP A 206 1.23 -6.31 -5.93
CA TRP A 206 0.33 -6.44 -7.07
C TRP A 206 0.98 -5.96 -8.38
N PHE A 207 1.63 -4.80 -8.39
CA PHE A 207 2.07 -4.16 -9.64
C PHE A 207 3.57 -4.28 -9.94
N ARG A 208 4.39 -4.67 -8.97
CA ARG A 208 5.85 -4.68 -9.10
C ARG A 208 6.50 -6.04 -8.89
N THR A 209 5.72 -7.06 -8.53
CA THR A 209 6.21 -8.44 -8.44
C THR A 209 5.52 -9.31 -9.49
N SER A 210 5.99 -10.57 -9.63
CA SER A 210 5.30 -11.59 -10.42
C SER A 210 4.08 -12.18 -9.68
N CYS A 211 3.63 -11.57 -8.60
CA CYS A 211 2.53 -12.04 -7.74
C CYS A 211 2.73 -13.48 -7.25
N ASN A 212 3.98 -13.87 -7.03
CA ASN A 212 4.28 -15.16 -6.43
C ASN A 212 3.72 -15.19 -5.00
N PRO A 213 2.71 -16.03 -4.70
CA PRO A 213 2.09 -16.06 -3.38
C PRO A 213 3.06 -16.50 -2.27
N HIS A 214 4.14 -17.20 -2.62
CA HIS A 214 5.14 -17.65 -1.64
C HIS A 214 6.14 -16.56 -1.25
N THR A 215 6.17 -15.40 -1.93
CA THR A 215 7.05 -14.29 -1.58
C THR A 215 6.53 -13.59 -0.32
N ARG A 216 7.34 -13.58 0.73
CA ARG A 216 7.09 -12.83 1.97
C ARG A 216 7.66 -11.43 1.77
N LEU A 217 6.80 -10.49 1.47
CA LEU A 217 7.18 -9.11 1.19
C LEU A 217 6.90 -8.23 2.40
N MET A 218 7.90 -7.47 2.83
CA MET A 218 7.73 -6.38 3.76
C MET A 218 7.84 -5.05 3.03
N HIS A 219 6.93 -4.15 3.28
CA HIS A 219 6.99 -2.76 2.84
C HIS A 219 7.21 -1.84 4.05
N ILE A 220 8.10 -0.87 3.90
CA ILE A 220 8.39 0.16 4.89
C ILE A 220 8.17 1.52 4.22
N PHE A 221 7.43 2.35 4.91
CA PHE A 221 7.11 3.71 4.50
C PHE A 221 7.37 4.67 5.66
N ALA A 222 8.30 5.60 5.48
CA ALA A 222 8.63 6.62 6.47
C ALA A 222 8.19 8.00 5.97
N ALA A 223 7.46 8.72 6.81
CA ALA A 223 6.95 10.06 6.55
C ALA A 223 6.84 10.81 7.89
N GLU A 224 5.66 11.33 8.22
CA GLU A 224 5.35 11.90 9.55
C GLU A 224 5.46 10.85 10.67
N GLY A 225 5.21 9.58 10.34
CA GLY A 225 5.47 8.40 11.17
C GLY A 225 6.33 7.38 10.43
N VAL A 226 6.47 6.19 11.00
CA VAL A 226 7.12 5.03 10.36
C VAL A 226 6.14 3.87 10.32
N GLY A 227 5.61 3.60 9.14
CA GLY A 227 4.73 2.46 8.89
C GLY A 227 5.48 1.29 8.28
N GLY A 228 4.95 0.09 8.51
CA GLY A 228 5.39 -1.12 7.82
C GLY A 228 4.23 -2.11 7.73
N ASN A 229 4.26 -2.97 6.74
CA ASN A 229 3.30 -4.08 6.63
C ASN A 229 3.90 -5.23 5.82
N PHE A 230 3.34 -6.41 6.00
CA PHE A 230 3.71 -7.61 5.27
C PHE A 230 2.62 -8.03 4.30
N VAL A 231 3.02 -8.58 3.17
CA VAL A 231 2.16 -9.38 2.29
C VAL A 231 2.60 -10.83 2.39
N LEU A 232 1.69 -11.68 2.84
CA LEU A 232 1.87 -13.12 2.97
C LEU A 232 0.81 -13.84 2.12
N ASN A 233 1.22 -14.75 1.26
CA ASN A 233 0.32 -15.45 0.35
C ASN A 233 -0.60 -14.50 -0.47
N GLY A 234 -0.09 -13.32 -0.82
CA GLY A 234 -0.85 -12.30 -1.57
C GLY A 234 -1.83 -11.48 -0.74
N HIS A 235 -1.83 -11.62 0.58
CA HIS A 235 -2.70 -10.87 1.50
C HIS A 235 -1.87 -10.01 2.45
N PRO A 236 -2.24 -8.74 2.68
CA PRO A 236 -1.61 -7.93 3.70
C PRO A 236 -1.96 -8.47 5.09
N LEU A 237 -1.09 -8.23 6.08
CA LEU A 237 -1.35 -8.64 7.47
C LEU A 237 -2.61 -8.01 8.04
N SER A 238 -3.01 -6.85 7.56
CA SER A 238 -4.27 -6.18 7.93
C SER A 238 -5.52 -7.03 7.69
N ASP A 239 -5.49 -7.98 6.74
CA ASP A 239 -6.60 -8.93 6.54
C ASP A 239 -6.75 -9.93 7.70
N PHE A 240 -5.73 -10.13 8.51
CA PHE A 240 -5.71 -11.13 9.61
C PHE A 240 -5.70 -10.50 11.01
N LEU A 241 -5.31 -9.23 11.10
CA LEU A 241 -5.19 -8.49 12.35
C LEU A 241 -6.28 -7.42 12.41
N SER A 242 -6.89 -7.25 13.57
CA SER A 242 -7.87 -6.18 13.79
C SER A 242 -7.22 -4.79 13.87
N HIS A 243 -5.94 -4.74 14.18
CA HIS A 243 -5.13 -3.52 14.25
C HIS A 243 -4.00 -3.61 13.24
N ALA A 244 -3.55 -2.46 12.76
CA ALA A 244 -2.42 -2.37 11.87
C ALA A 244 -1.11 -2.86 12.52
N PHE A 245 -0.17 -3.25 11.67
CA PHE A 245 1.17 -3.63 12.11
C PHE A 245 1.99 -2.37 12.41
N GLU A 246 2.22 -2.11 13.69
CA GLU A 246 2.85 -0.89 14.19
C GLU A 246 4.39 -1.00 14.18
N PHE A 247 4.99 -1.11 12.98
CA PHE A 247 6.44 -1.29 12.82
C PHE A 247 7.26 -0.15 13.44
N GLY A 248 6.81 1.09 13.32
CA GLY A 248 7.47 2.26 13.89
C GLY A 248 7.60 2.22 15.41
N HIS A 249 6.76 1.43 16.10
CA HIS A 249 6.82 1.25 17.56
C HIS A 249 7.69 0.06 17.99
N THR A 250 8.44 -0.56 17.06
CA THR A 250 9.51 -1.51 17.43
C THR A 250 10.55 -0.80 18.28
N ILE A 251 10.85 -1.33 19.48
CA ILE A 251 11.84 -0.76 20.39
C ILE A 251 13.23 -1.13 19.88
N ILE A 252 14.00 -0.13 19.50
CA ILE A 252 15.40 -0.27 19.03
C ILE A 252 16.42 0.27 20.03
N ASN A 253 15.99 1.02 21.03
CA ASN A 253 16.84 1.57 22.07
C ASN A 253 16.10 1.62 23.42
N LEU A 254 16.49 0.77 24.36
CA LEU A 254 15.87 0.68 25.70
C LEU A 254 15.98 1.97 26.54
N HIS A 255 16.93 2.84 26.21
CA HIS A 255 17.18 4.12 26.89
C HIS A 255 16.93 5.31 25.95
N GLY A 256 16.13 5.11 24.91
CA GLY A 256 15.82 6.13 23.90
C GLY A 256 14.75 7.12 24.37
N GLU A 257 14.36 7.97 23.45
CA GLU A 257 13.31 8.98 23.67
C GLU A 257 11.93 8.35 23.76
N GLN A 258 11.03 9.02 24.47
CA GLN A 258 9.62 8.65 24.50
C GLN A 258 8.93 9.08 23.19
N CYS A 259 8.18 8.19 22.57
CA CYS A 259 7.39 8.49 21.38
C CYS A 259 6.01 9.11 21.76
N SER A 260 5.27 9.55 20.76
CA SER A 260 3.93 10.17 20.91
C SER A 260 2.91 9.25 21.62
N ASN A 261 3.09 7.92 21.51
CA ASN A 261 2.24 6.92 22.17
C ASN A 261 2.71 6.55 23.59
N GLY A 262 3.76 7.20 24.11
CA GLY A 262 4.29 6.97 25.46
C GLY A 262 5.30 5.84 25.59
N CYS A 263 5.62 5.10 24.51
CA CYS A 263 6.66 4.05 24.52
C CYS A 263 8.07 4.67 24.45
N ILE A 264 9.07 3.99 25.00
CA ILE A 264 10.45 4.46 25.03
C ILE A 264 11.27 3.73 23.96
N GLY A 265 12.03 4.49 23.16
CA GLY A 265 13.03 3.98 22.22
C GLY A 265 12.47 3.34 20.95
N CYS A 266 11.28 3.76 20.53
CA CYS A 266 10.66 3.34 19.29
C CYS A 266 11.48 3.76 18.06
N LEU A 267 11.48 2.94 17.02
CA LEU A 267 12.08 3.25 15.72
C LEU A 267 11.61 4.61 15.17
N GLU A 268 10.34 4.93 15.37
CA GLU A 268 9.73 6.19 14.91
C GLU A 268 10.43 7.43 15.48
N THR A 269 10.94 7.40 16.72
CA THR A 269 11.67 8.51 17.32
C THR A 269 13.04 8.78 16.65
N TYR A 270 13.48 7.87 15.77
CA TYR A 270 14.71 7.99 14.97
C TYR A 270 14.43 8.23 13.49
N CYS A 271 13.39 7.58 12.94
CA CYS A 271 13.18 7.46 11.50
C CYS A 271 11.97 8.23 10.97
N SER A 272 11.06 8.78 11.79
CA SER A 272 10.05 9.70 11.28
C SER A 272 10.67 11.04 10.84
N PHE A 273 10.09 11.70 9.84
CA PHE A 273 10.64 12.96 9.33
C PHE A 273 10.70 14.07 10.39
N PRO A 274 9.67 14.28 11.23
CA PRO A 274 9.75 15.26 12.31
C PRO A 274 10.90 14.97 13.29
N SER A 275 11.05 13.72 13.70
CA SER A 275 12.13 13.31 14.60
C SER A 275 13.51 13.46 13.95
N PHE A 276 13.64 13.09 12.69
CA PHE A 276 14.88 13.21 11.93
C PHE A 276 15.32 14.67 11.74
N ILE A 277 14.38 15.56 11.37
CA ILE A 277 14.63 17.01 11.25
C ILE A 277 15.04 17.59 12.61
N ARG A 278 14.32 17.27 13.69
CA ARG A 278 14.63 17.74 15.04
C ARG A 278 16.04 17.31 15.46
N ARG A 279 16.37 16.04 15.34
CA ARG A 279 17.69 15.48 15.70
C ARG A 279 18.82 16.09 14.86
N THR A 280 18.56 16.36 13.57
CA THR A 280 19.51 17.07 12.70
C THR A 280 19.74 18.49 13.21
N ARG A 281 18.69 19.19 13.64
CA ARG A 281 18.76 20.56 14.17
C ARG A 281 19.54 20.63 15.50
N GLU A 282 19.34 19.67 16.38
CA GLU A 282 20.07 19.59 17.67
C GLU A 282 21.58 19.43 17.46
N ARG A 283 22.01 18.73 16.43
CA ARG A 283 23.44 18.52 16.10
C ARG A 283 24.07 19.66 15.30
N LEU A 284 23.27 20.58 14.77
CA LEU A 284 23.74 21.61 13.85
C LEU A 284 24.84 22.51 14.47
N SER A 285 24.79 22.74 15.78
CA SER A 285 25.81 23.52 16.52
C SER A 285 27.22 22.92 16.45
N HIS A 286 27.35 21.60 16.29
CA HIS A 286 28.62 20.90 16.17
C HIS A 286 29.18 20.92 14.73
N PHE A 287 28.41 21.44 13.76
CA PHE A 287 28.75 21.51 12.33
C PHE A 287 28.62 22.93 11.80
N PRO A 288 29.51 23.88 12.21
CA PRO A 288 29.38 25.30 11.86
C PRO A 288 29.45 25.57 10.35
N ASN A 289 30.03 24.67 9.57
CA ASN A 289 30.20 24.79 8.14
C ASN A 289 29.10 24.01 7.34
N SER A 290 28.09 23.44 8.01
CA SER A 290 27.01 22.74 7.33
C SER A 290 26.18 23.68 6.47
N LEU A 291 25.79 23.23 5.29
CA LEU A 291 24.90 23.94 4.37
C LEU A 291 23.52 24.22 5.00
N LEU A 292 23.13 23.43 6.00
CA LEU A 292 21.87 23.59 6.72
C LEU A 292 21.85 24.81 7.67
N GLN A 293 23.02 25.40 7.99
CA GLN A 293 23.11 26.60 8.84
C GLN A 293 22.31 27.78 8.28
N ALA A 294 22.29 27.94 6.96
CA ALA A 294 21.57 29.02 6.31
C ALA A 294 20.03 28.98 6.53
N LYS A 295 19.51 27.79 6.89
CA LYS A 295 18.07 27.53 7.11
C LYS A 295 17.82 26.87 8.47
N LYS A 296 18.64 27.12 9.49
CA LYS A 296 18.66 26.39 10.78
C LYS A 296 17.28 26.13 11.41
N ASP A 297 16.34 27.06 11.27
CA ASP A 297 15.03 27.00 11.89
C ASP A 297 13.93 26.45 10.94
N THR A 298 14.20 26.38 9.63
CA THR A 298 13.18 26.13 8.60
C THR A 298 13.53 25.03 7.61
N PHE A 299 14.72 24.39 7.72
CA PHE A 299 15.08 23.33 6.80
C PHE A 299 14.12 22.13 6.92
N THR A 300 13.88 21.50 5.80
CA THR A 300 12.99 20.37 5.61
C THR A 300 13.79 19.09 5.33
N ILE A 301 13.10 17.96 5.22
CA ILE A 301 13.69 16.69 4.78
C ILE A 301 14.37 16.84 3.40
N TYR A 302 13.80 17.63 2.49
CA TYR A 302 14.38 17.87 1.16
C TYR A 302 15.70 18.64 1.23
N ASP A 303 15.82 19.59 2.17
CA ASP A 303 17.07 20.33 2.39
C ASP A 303 18.16 19.41 2.93
N ILE A 304 17.83 18.49 3.85
CA ILE A 304 18.79 17.49 4.38
C ILE A 304 19.27 16.57 3.25
N ILE A 305 18.36 16.05 2.41
CA ILE A 305 18.71 15.20 1.27
C ILE A 305 19.58 15.96 0.26
N SER A 306 19.27 17.22 -0.02
CA SER A 306 20.06 18.08 -0.90
C SER A 306 21.48 18.33 -0.33
N ALA A 307 21.60 18.62 0.97
CA ALA A 307 22.87 18.80 1.65
C ALA A 307 23.70 17.51 1.64
N MET A 308 23.07 16.37 1.88
CA MET A 308 23.73 15.05 1.78
C MET A 308 24.29 14.80 0.38
N LYS A 309 23.51 15.08 -0.69
CA LYS A 309 23.98 14.98 -2.08
C LYS A 309 25.14 15.94 -2.38
N ALA A 310 25.18 17.09 -1.72
CA ALA A 310 26.30 18.04 -1.77
C ALA A 310 27.47 17.64 -0.85
N LYS A 311 27.43 16.44 -0.23
CA LYS A 311 28.46 15.89 0.67
C LYS A 311 28.66 16.71 1.95
N ASP A 312 27.58 17.33 2.45
CA ASP A 312 27.58 17.99 3.76
C ASP A 312 27.84 16.98 4.88
N PRO A 313 28.84 17.19 5.75
CA PRO A 313 29.21 16.20 6.77
C PRO A 313 28.09 15.90 7.77
N LEU A 314 27.30 16.91 8.17
CA LEU A 314 26.18 16.68 9.08
C LEU A 314 25.10 15.85 8.40
N ALA A 315 24.70 16.24 7.20
CA ALA A 315 23.64 15.55 6.48
C ALA A 315 24.02 14.10 6.14
N LEU A 316 25.29 13.82 5.79
CA LEU A 316 25.79 12.45 5.60
C LEU A 316 25.68 11.64 6.90
N ALA A 317 26.22 12.16 8.02
CA ALA A 317 26.17 11.46 9.30
C ALA A 317 24.72 11.19 9.76
N MET A 318 23.82 12.13 9.52
CA MET A 318 22.40 11.96 9.89
C MET A 318 21.69 10.92 9.03
N VAL A 319 21.96 10.88 7.72
CA VAL A 319 21.39 9.85 6.82
C VAL A 319 21.93 8.45 7.17
N GLU A 320 23.22 8.34 7.48
CA GLU A 320 23.82 7.09 7.96
C GLU A 320 23.16 6.61 9.27
N GLU A 321 22.96 7.52 10.25
CA GLU A 321 22.29 7.17 11.52
C GLU A 321 20.84 6.74 11.29
N TRP A 322 20.12 7.42 10.40
CA TRP A 322 18.77 7.04 10.01
C TRP A 322 18.74 5.62 9.41
N GLY A 323 19.68 5.34 8.48
CA GLY A 323 19.84 4.01 7.88
C GLY A 323 20.17 2.92 8.89
N HIS A 324 21.10 3.21 9.83
CA HIS A 324 21.43 2.28 10.91
C HIS A 324 20.23 1.99 11.81
N SER A 325 19.44 3.01 12.16
CA SER A 325 18.25 2.84 12.98
C SER A 325 17.20 2.00 12.26
N LEU A 326 16.94 2.27 10.98
CA LEU A 326 16.02 1.49 10.18
C LEU A 326 16.48 0.03 10.03
N GLY A 327 17.78 -0.18 9.77
CA GLY A 327 18.37 -1.51 9.68
C GLY A 327 18.25 -2.30 10.99
N CYS A 328 18.39 -1.65 12.16
CA CYS A 328 18.15 -2.25 13.47
C CYS A 328 16.67 -2.67 13.61
N GLY A 329 15.73 -1.80 13.23
CA GLY A 329 14.29 -2.13 13.23
C GLY A 329 13.96 -3.33 12.34
N ILE A 330 14.52 -3.38 11.13
CA ILE A 330 14.36 -4.52 10.22
C ILE A 330 14.94 -5.79 10.85
N ALA A 331 16.16 -5.74 11.38
CA ALA A 331 16.83 -6.89 12.00
C ALA A 331 16.00 -7.47 13.16
N SER A 332 15.31 -6.61 13.92
CA SER A 332 14.47 -7.03 15.07
C SER A 332 13.27 -7.88 14.66
N ILE A 333 12.77 -7.74 13.45
CA ILE A 333 11.61 -8.49 12.95
C ILE A 333 11.98 -9.68 12.07
N LEU A 334 13.24 -9.79 11.60
CA LEU A 334 13.67 -10.92 10.78
C LEU A 334 13.35 -12.29 11.42
N PRO A 335 13.62 -12.53 12.72
CA PRO A 335 13.35 -13.81 13.35
C PRO A 335 11.87 -14.11 13.56
N LEU A 336 10.98 -13.15 13.33
CA LEU A 336 9.53 -13.29 13.52
C LEU A 336 8.80 -13.56 12.20
N PHE A 337 9.24 -12.93 11.11
CA PHE A 337 8.50 -12.89 9.85
C PHE A 337 9.27 -13.42 8.64
N PHE A 338 10.60 -13.49 8.71
CA PHE A 338 11.46 -14.01 7.62
C PHE A 338 11.12 -13.43 6.24
N PRO A 339 11.12 -12.11 6.03
CA PRO A 339 10.83 -11.54 4.71
C PRO A 339 11.87 -11.97 3.69
N ASP A 340 11.43 -12.32 2.48
CA ASP A 340 12.31 -12.57 1.34
C ASP A 340 12.74 -11.25 0.71
N VAL A 341 11.83 -10.25 0.76
CA VAL A 341 12.01 -8.93 0.17
C VAL A 341 11.57 -7.86 1.17
N VAL A 342 12.40 -6.85 1.36
CA VAL A 342 12.05 -5.62 2.08
C VAL A 342 12.09 -4.46 1.10
N VAL A 343 10.96 -3.81 0.91
CA VAL A 343 10.78 -2.64 0.05
C VAL A 343 10.73 -1.40 0.92
N VAL A 344 11.65 -0.49 0.70
CA VAL A 344 11.62 0.84 1.32
C VAL A 344 11.12 1.83 0.28
N SER A 345 10.08 2.58 0.62
CA SER A 345 9.52 3.62 -0.24
C SER A 345 9.58 4.98 0.45
N ASP A 346 9.33 6.03 -0.27
CA ASP A 346 9.36 7.44 0.07
C ASP A 346 10.62 8.20 -0.37
N ILE A 347 10.68 9.48 0.07
CA ILE A 347 11.72 10.41 -0.38
C ILE A 347 13.14 10.04 0.11
N MET A 348 13.26 9.30 1.23
CA MET A 348 14.57 8.90 1.78
C MET A 348 15.33 7.97 0.85
N THR A 349 14.63 7.21 -0.03
CA THR A 349 15.29 6.39 -1.05
C THR A 349 16.15 7.20 -2.03
N SER A 350 15.92 8.51 -2.13
CA SER A 350 16.79 9.46 -2.87
C SER A 350 18.21 9.57 -2.33
N CYS A 351 18.46 9.09 -1.10
CA CYS A 351 19.79 9.05 -0.51
C CYS A 351 20.66 7.92 -1.07
N GLY A 352 20.07 6.98 -1.83
CA GLY A 352 20.81 5.97 -2.59
C GLY A 352 21.72 5.10 -1.73
N ASP A 353 22.96 4.92 -2.19
CA ASP A 353 23.93 4.00 -1.59
C ASP A 353 24.28 4.35 -0.14
N VAL A 354 24.35 5.64 0.23
CA VAL A 354 24.62 6.06 1.60
C VAL A 354 23.61 5.44 2.58
N LEU A 355 22.35 5.50 2.23
CA LEU A 355 21.28 4.93 3.03
C LEU A 355 21.29 3.41 2.97
N LEU A 356 21.45 2.84 1.77
CA LEU A 356 21.44 1.39 1.56
C LEU A 356 22.57 0.71 2.34
N ASP A 357 23.78 1.23 2.26
CA ASP A 357 24.96 0.70 2.96
C ASP A 357 24.78 0.74 4.49
N ALA A 358 24.22 1.83 5.01
CA ALA A 358 23.93 1.96 6.44
C ALA A 358 22.91 0.92 6.92
N ILE A 359 21.82 0.71 6.18
CA ILE A 359 20.82 -0.32 6.49
C ILE A 359 21.46 -1.71 6.45
N GLN A 360 22.19 -2.03 5.38
CA GLN A 360 22.86 -3.33 5.23
C GLN A 360 23.92 -3.58 6.31
N SER A 361 24.66 -2.55 6.71
CA SER A 361 25.64 -2.63 7.81
C SER A 361 24.97 -3.05 9.11
N SER A 362 23.83 -2.44 9.46
CA SER A 362 23.05 -2.82 10.64
C SER A 362 22.48 -4.23 10.53
N LEU A 363 21.95 -4.59 9.38
CA LEU A 363 21.44 -5.95 9.15
C LEU A 363 22.52 -6.99 9.38
N ARG A 364 23.73 -6.79 8.83
CA ARG A 364 24.88 -7.70 9.05
C ARG A 364 25.29 -7.77 10.51
N HIS A 365 25.20 -6.66 11.25
CA HIS A 365 25.60 -6.59 12.64
C HIS A 365 24.61 -7.25 13.59
N TYR A 366 23.32 -7.05 13.39
CA TYR A 366 22.26 -7.45 14.33
C TYR A 366 21.52 -8.73 13.93
N LYS A 367 21.66 -9.21 12.67
CA LYS A 367 20.99 -10.44 12.26
C LYS A 367 21.57 -11.67 12.97
N HIS A 368 20.73 -12.63 13.26
CA HIS A 368 21.17 -13.94 13.69
C HIS A 368 21.75 -14.72 12.52
N GLY A 369 22.92 -15.37 12.70
CA GLY A 369 23.70 -16.01 11.64
C GLY A 369 23.01 -17.12 10.83
N CYS A 370 21.86 -17.62 11.28
CA CYS A 370 21.07 -18.65 10.55
C CYS A 370 20.01 -18.11 9.60
N TYR A 371 19.86 -16.77 9.48
CA TYR A 371 18.90 -16.17 8.57
C TYR A 371 19.59 -15.59 7.33
N GLU A 372 19.02 -15.83 6.16
CA GLU A 372 19.41 -15.13 4.94
C GLU A 372 19.00 -13.65 5.02
N GLU A 373 19.82 -12.79 4.42
CA GLU A 373 19.47 -11.39 4.32
C GLU A 373 18.32 -11.21 3.32
N PRO A 374 17.27 -10.44 3.67
CA PRO A 374 16.24 -10.13 2.70
C PRO A 374 16.80 -9.29 1.56
N LYS A 375 16.25 -9.44 0.38
CA LYS A 375 16.55 -8.52 -0.72
C LYS A 375 15.99 -7.14 -0.38
N LEU A 376 16.86 -6.13 -0.21
CA LEU A 376 16.45 -4.75 -0.05
C LEU A 376 16.17 -4.10 -1.41
N ILE A 377 15.04 -3.45 -1.54
CA ILE A 377 14.62 -2.73 -2.74
C ILE A 377 14.24 -1.31 -2.36
N PHE A 378 14.89 -0.33 -2.97
CA PHE A 378 14.49 1.07 -2.92
C PHE A 378 13.61 1.36 -4.12
N THR A 379 12.44 1.93 -3.89
CA THR A 379 11.58 2.38 -4.98
C THR A 379 12.01 3.74 -5.50
N ASN A 380 11.55 4.10 -6.70
CA ASN A 380 11.74 5.47 -7.15
C ASN A 380 10.97 6.41 -6.21
N PRO A 381 11.59 7.47 -5.67
CA PRO A 381 10.94 8.42 -4.78
C PRO A 381 9.70 9.12 -5.38
N GLN A 382 9.58 9.11 -6.71
CA GLN A 382 8.43 9.68 -7.42
C GLN A 382 7.25 8.70 -7.52
N ASP A 383 7.48 7.40 -7.29
CA ASP A 383 6.43 6.38 -7.30
C ASP A 383 5.63 6.47 -6.00
N ASP A 384 4.40 6.91 -6.07
CA ASP A 384 3.51 6.93 -4.90
C ASP A 384 2.88 5.55 -4.70
N LEU A 385 3.66 4.64 -4.07
CA LEU A 385 3.19 3.28 -3.80
C LEU A 385 1.96 3.23 -2.91
N VAL A 386 1.79 4.20 -2.03
CA VAL A 386 0.62 4.27 -1.14
C VAL A 386 -0.63 4.62 -1.94
N LEU A 387 -0.54 5.56 -2.88
CA LEU A 387 -1.65 5.89 -3.77
C LEU A 387 -1.98 4.73 -4.72
N LEU A 388 -0.96 4.09 -5.29
CA LEU A 388 -1.11 2.87 -6.09
C LEU A 388 -1.75 1.74 -5.26
N GLY A 389 -1.34 1.62 -4.00
CA GLY A 389 -1.89 0.68 -3.04
C GLY A 389 -3.36 0.96 -2.72
N ALA A 390 -3.76 2.22 -2.61
CA ALA A 390 -5.17 2.57 -2.46
C ALA A 390 -6.02 2.02 -3.62
N ALA A 391 -5.55 2.17 -4.88
CA ALA A 391 -6.21 1.53 -6.02
C ALA A 391 -6.27 0.01 -5.85
N THR A 392 -5.17 -0.61 -5.41
CA THR A 392 -5.08 -2.06 -5.24
C THR A 392 -6.06 -2.59 -4.19
N VAL A 393 -6.25 -1.87 -3.08
CA VAL A 393 -7.25 -2.21 -2.05
C VAL A 393 -8.64 -2.35 -2.66
N ALA A 394 -9.04 -1.43 -3.55
CA ALA A 394 -10.31 -1.52 -4.25
C ALA A 394 -10.32 -2.65 -5.29
N ILE A 395 -9.28 -2.73 -6.13
CA ILE A 395 -9.16 -3.76 -7.18
C ILE A 395 -9.23 -5.17 -6.57
N ASP A 396 -8.46 -5.43 -5.51
CA ASP A 396 -8.44 -6.75 -4.88
C ASP A 396 -9.81 -7.14 -4.32
N LYS A 397 -10.51 -6.24 -3.63
CA LYS A 397 -11.86 -6.51 -3.09
C LYS A 397 -12.90 -6.72 -4.21
N VAL A 398 -12.80 -5.95 -5.30
CA VAL A 398 -13.67 -6.10 -6.50
C VAL A 398 -13.41 -7.44 -7.19
N VAL A 399 -12.14 -7.77 -7.45
CA VAL A 399 -11.73 -9.02 -8.11
C VAL A 399 -11.99 -10.24 -7.23
N SER A 400 -11.92 -10.11 -5.92
CA SER A 400 -12.27 -11.19 -4.98
C SER A 400 -13.75 -11.54 -4.98
N ASN A 401 -14.63 -10.63 -5.45
CA ASN A 401 -16.07 -10.88 -5.54
C ASN A 401 -16.65 -10.36 -6.87
N PRO A 402 -16.20 -10.94 -8.01
CA PRO A 402 -16.55 -10.44 -9.33
C PRO A 402 -18.06 -10.50 -9.63
N SER A 403 -18.75 -11.49 -9.11
CA SER A 403 -20.21 -11.62 -9.30
C SER A 403 -21.00 -10.48 -8.65
N ARG A 404 -20.44 -9.80 -7.67
CA ARG A 404 -21.07 -8.65 -6.99
C ARG A 404 -20.75 -7.32 -7.67
N TYR A 405 -19.50 -7.14 -8.10
CA TYR A 405 -19.01 -5.82 -8.51
C TYR A 405 -18.76 -5.65 -10.00
N LEU A 406 -18.55 -6.77 -10.72
CA LEU A 406 -18.19 -6.76 -12.15
C LEU A 406 -19.25 -7.40 -13.06
N SER A 407 -20.36 -7.91 -12.51
CA SER A 407 -21.47 -8.37 -13.33
C SER A 407 -22.29 -7.18 -13.83
N PRO A 408 -22.74 -7.16 -15.10
CA PRO A 408 -23.66 -6.13 -15.57
C PRO A 408 -24.91 -6.10 -14.69
N PRO A 409 -25.54 -4.92 -14.47
CA PRO A 409 -26.79 -4.85 -13.74
C PRO A 409 -27.78 -5.79 -14.41
N LYS A 410 -28.38 -6.71 -13.63
CA LYS A 410 -29.44 -7.56 -14.15
C LYS A 410 -30.52 -6.65 -14.73
N SER A 411 -30.82 -6.82 -16.01
CA SER A 411 -31.96 -6.13 -16.64
C SER A 411 -33.22 -6.42 -15.81
N ALA A 412 -33.98 -5.37 -15.50
CA ALA A 412 -35.19 -5.44 -14.69
C ALA A 412 -36.33 -6.26 -15.35
N ASP A 413 -36.08 -6.93 -16.46
CA ASP A 413 -37.07 -7.65 -17.28
C ASP A 413 -37.09 -9.18 -17.02
N GLN A 414 -36.53 -9.67 -15.89
CA GLN A 414 -36.60 -11.10 -15.53
C GLN A 414 -37.13 -11.31 -14.09
N GLU A 415 -38.20 -10.64 -13.72
CA GLU A 415 -39.09 -11.07 -12.64
C GLU A 415 -40.47 -11.51 -13.20
#